data_acc675411ec2a6b0d494f113c39c1a1b
#
_entry.id   acc675411ec2a6b0d494f113c39c1a1b
#
_cell.length_a   1.000
_cell.length_b   1.000
_cell.length_c   1.000
_cell.angle_alpha   90.00
_cell.angle_beta   90.00
_cell.angle_gamma   90.00
#
_symmetry.space_group_name_H-M   'P 1'
#
loop_
_entity.id
_entity.type
_entity.pdbx_description
1 polymer ?
#
loop_
_entity_poly.entity_id
_entity_poly.type
_entity_poly.pdbx_seq_one_letter_code
_entity_poly.pdbx_strand_id
1 'polypeptide(L)'
;LGCDQFLFAREFFSRLPQRHRILWNDGPRLKAIDAELDKEGLSPTNPGKGRNVWFCTGYTLASDRTSCVALHDCDIVTYERGMLARLLYPVANPAFQYEFCKGFYARVADGKLNGRVGRLLVGPLLRSLQKVYGHSEYLEYLSSFRYPLSGEFAMRTHVLNGIKIPGXXXXX
;
A
#
# COMPACT_ATOMS: atom_id res chain seq x y z
N LEU A 1 -8.04 15.65 2.82
CA LEU A 1 -7.18 16.71 3.35
C LEU A 1 -7.75 18.07 2.94
N GLY A 2 -7.86 18.99 3.91
CA GLY A 2 -8.23 20.36 3.63
C GLY A 2 -7.12 21.12 2.90
N CYS A 3 -7.47 22.32 2.43
CA CYS A 3 -6.52 23.17 1.71
C CYS A 3 -5.28 23.49 2.56
N ASP A 4 -5.50 23.82 3.84
CA ASP A 4 -4.40 24.18 4.74
C ASP A 4 -3.41 23.02 4.94
N GLN A 5 -3.93 21.81 5.07
CA GLN A 5 -3.10 20.61 5.21
C GLN A 5 -2.30 20.34 3.94
N PHE A 6 -2.90 20.58 2.78
CA PHE A 6 -2.19 20.44 1.50
C PHE A 6 -1.06 21.49 1.41
N LEU A 7 -1.35 22.73 1.77
CA LEU A 7 -0.35 23.79 1.73
C LEU A 7 0.81 23.51 2.71
N PHE A 8 0.48 23.04 3.90
CA PHE A 8 1.49 22.65 4.89
C PHE A 8 2.39 21.54 4.34
N ALA A 9 1.79 20.49 3.77
CA ALA A 9 2.56 19.38 3.21
C ALA A 9 3.45 19.87 2.06
N ARG A 10 2.91 20.72 1.19
CA ARG A 10 3.67 21.29 0.07
C ARG A 10 4.89 22.06 0.57
N GLU A 11 4.70 22.90 1.58
CA GLU A 11 5.80 23.67 2.16
C GLU A 11 6.85 22.74 2.79
N PHE A 12 6.40 21.76 3.57
CA PHE A 12 7.29 20.82 4.22
C PHE A 12 8.16 20.07 3.19
N PHE A 13 7.52 19.47 2.19
CA PHE A 13 8.23 18.67 1.21
C PHE A 13 9.13 19.51 0.31
N SER A 14 8.81 20.79 0.08
CA SER A 14 9.64 21.67 -0.75
C SER A 14 11.04 21.90 -0.16
N ARG A 15 11.19 21.68 1.14
CA ARG A 15 12.48 21.84 1.84
C ARG A 15 13.36 20.60 1.75
N LEU A 16 12.82 19.49 1.24
CA LEU A 16 13.56 18.24 1.18
C LEU A 16 14.25 18.09 -0.18
N PRO A 17 15.44 17.48 -0.21
CA PRO A 17 16.18 17.34 -1.49
C PRO A 17 15.57 16.29 -2.42
N GLN A 18 14.75 15.38 -1.91
CA GLN A 18 14.15 14.32 -2.72
C GLN A 18 13.07 14.87 -3.63
N ARG A 19 13.01 14.36 -4.84
CA ARG A 19 11.88 14.64 -5.74
C ARG A 19 10.59 14.14 -5.08
N HIS A 20 9.56 14.95 -5.17
CA HIS A 20 8.28 14.60 -4.55
C HIS A 20 7.11 15.11 -5.41
N ARG A 21 5.96 14.52 -5.17
CA ARG A 21 4.67 14.99 -5.70
C ARG A 21 3.63 14.77 -4.61
N ILE A 22 2.73 15.72 -4.48
CA ILE A 22 1.61 15.61 -3.54
C ILE A 22 0.34 15.54 -4.37
N LEU A 23 -0.36 14.43 -4.27
CA LEU A 23 -1.65 14.25 -4.93
C LEU A 23 -2.74 14.64 -3.93
N TRP A 24 -3.41 15.73 -4.22
CA TRP A 24 -4.50 16.23 -3.36
C TRP A 24 -5.83 15.78 -3.97
N ASN A 25 -6.38 14.68 -3.44
CA ASN A 25 -7.57 14.04 -4.00
C ASN A 25 -8.78 14.98 -4.02
N ASP A 26 -8.88 15.88 -3.03
CA ASP A 26 -9.99 16.83 -2.95
C ASP A 26 -9.68 18.15 -3.64
N GLY A 27 -8.52 18.22 -4.30
CA GLY A 27 -8.13 19.41 -5.05
C GLY A 27 -8.77 19.45 -6.44
N PRO A 28 -8.79 20.64 -7.05
CA PRO A 28 -9.55 20.83 -8.29
C PRO A 28 -9.08 19.94 -9.45
N ARG A 29 -7.78 19.66 -9.55
CA ARG A 29 -7.26 18.84 -10.65
C ARG A 29 -7.72 17.38 -10.55
N LEU A 30 -7.61 16.76 -9.37
CA LEU A 30 -8.04 15.38 -9.21
C LEU A 30 -9.55 15.26 -9.19
N LYS A 31 -10.27 16.28 -8.69
CA LYS A 31 -11.74 16.29 -8.80
C LYS A 31 -12.20 16.32 -10.25
N ALA A 32 -11.51 17.05 -11.11
CA ALA A 32 -11.85 17.07 -12.54
C ALA A 32 -11.66 15.69 -13.17
N ILE A 33 -10.53 15.03 -12.88
CA ILE A 33 -10.27 13.67 -13.37
C ILE A 33 -11.31 12.70 -12.82
N ASP A 34 -11.61 12.81 -11.52
CA ASP A 34 -12.60 11.96 -10.85
C ASP A 34 -13.99 12.09 -11.50
N ALA A 35 -14.37 13.32 -11.87
CA ALA A 35 -15.64 13.57 -12.54
C ALA A 35 -15.69 12.92 -13.93
N GLU A 36 -14.58 12.90 -14.66
CA GLU A 36 -14.53 12.20 -15.94
C GLU A 36 -14.62 10.68 -15.75
N LEU A 37 -13.90 10.16 -14.75
CA LEU A 37 -13.95 8.73 -14.43
C LEU A 37 -15.36 8.30 -13.99
N ASP A 38 -16.07 9.19 -13.29
CA ASP A 38 -17.42 8.89 -12.81
C ASP A 38 -18.42 8.72 -13.96
N LYS A 39 -18.24 9.47 -15.05
CA LYS A 39 -19.07 9.30 -16.24
C LYS A 39 -18.96 7.90 -16.83
N GLU A 40 -17.82 7.27 -16.65
CA GLU A 40 -17.52 5.93 -17.16
C GLU A 40 -17.75 4.85 -16.09
N GLY A 41 -18.24 5.22 -14.91
CA GLY A 41 -18.44 4.29 -13.80
C GLY A 41 -17.14 3.76 -13.19
N LEU A 42 -16.04 4.50 -13.35
CA LEU A 42 -14.71 4.06 -12.92
C LEU A 42 -14.19 4.83 -11.71
N SER A 43 -14.95 5.80 -11.20
CA SER A 43 -14.49 6.60 -10.07
C SER A 43 -14.39 5.77 -8.78
N PRO A 44 -13.29 5.89 -8.02
CA PRO A 44 -13.23 5.28 -6.68
C PRO A 44 -14.02 6.14 -5.69
N THR A 45 -15.32 5.94 -5.67
CA THR A 45 -16.28 6.81 -4.97
C THR A 45 -16.08 6.90 -3.47
N ASN A 46 -15.60 5.82 -2.83
CA ASN A 46 -15.50 5.78 -1.36
C ASN A 46 -14.22 6.48 -0.88
N PRO A 47 -14.32 7.53 -0.06
CA PRO A 47 -13.12 8.16 0.49
C PRO A 47 -12.40 7.22 1.44
N GLY A 48 -11.07 7.28 1.44
CA GLY A 48 -10.27 6.43 2.32
C GLY A 48 -8.90 6.15 1.75
N LYS A 49 -8.17 5.27 2.44
CA LYS A 49 -6.81 4.89 2.05
C LYS A 49 -6.78 4.26 0.64
N GLY A 50 -7.76 3.39 0.34
CA GLY A 50 -7.83 2.73 -0.96
C GLY A 50 -7.91 3.74 -2.10
N ARG A 51 -8.77 4.77 -1.97
CA ARG A 51 -8.88 5.83 -2.96
C ARG A 51 -7.54 6.57 -3.14
N ASN A 52 -6.85 6.85 -2.03
CA ASN A 52 -5.53 7.51 -2.09
C ASN A 52 -4.53 6.65 -2.85
N VAL A 53 -4.46 5.36 -2.54
CA VAL A 53 -3.56 4.42 -3.21
C VAL A 53 -3.91 4.31 -4.69
N TRP A 54 -5.21 4.27 -5.01
CA TRP A 54 -5.69 4.15 -6.39
C TRP A 54 -5.19 5.33 -7.24
N PHE A 55 -5.34 6.57 -6.76
CA PHE A 55 -4.86 7.74 -7.49
C PHE A 55 -3.34 7.76 -7.60
N CYS A 56 -2.62 7.34 -6.53
CA CYS A 56 -1.16 7.26 -6.58
C CYS A 56 -0.69 6.20 -7.60
N THR A 57 -1.41 5.09 -7.67
CA THR A 57 -1.12 4.04 -8.65
C THR A 57 -1.32 4.56 -10.07
N GLY A 58 -2.46 5.20 -10.32
CA GLY A 58 -2.73 5.79 -11.63
C GLY A 58 -1.66 6.80 -12.04
N TYR A 59 -1.26 7.66 -11.11
CA TYR A 59 -0.18 8.62 -11.37
C TYR A 59 1.15 7.92 -11.69
N THR A 60 1.46 6.87 -10.94
CA THR A 60 2.70 6.11 -11.12
C THR A 60 2.73 5.46 -12.50
N LEU A 61 1.65 4.80 -12.88
CA LEU A 61 1.54 4.14 -14.19
C LEU A 61 1.61 5.16 -15.32
N ALA A 62 0.89 6.26 -15.18
CA ALA A 62 0.88 7.32 -16.23
C ALA A 62 2.24 7.99 -16.39
N SER A 63 3.06 8.03 -15.33
CA SER A 63 4.38 8.65 -15.42
C SER A 63 5.40 7.78 -16.16
N ASP A 64 5.21 6.47 -16.14
CA ASP A 64 6.07 5.46 -16.79
C ASP A 64 7.56 5.65 -16.47
N ARG A 65 7.88 5.97 -15.22
CA ARG A 65 9.25 6.30 -14.79
C ARG A 65 9.77 5.40 -13.68
N THR A 66 8.99 4.39 -13.30
CA THR A 66 9.34 3.58 -12.14
C THR A 66 9.28 2.11 -12.48
N SER A 67 10.24 1.35 -11.98
CA SER A 67 10.26 -0.11 -12.11
C SER A 67 9.67 -0.80 -10.88
N CYS A 68 9.70 -0.12 -9.73
CA CYS A 68 9.18 -0.66 -8.47
C CYS A 68 8.51 0.46 -7.68
N VAL A 69 7.51 0.08 -6.89
CA VAL A 69 6.84 1.00 -5.97
C VAL A 69 6.87 0.41 -4.56
N ALA A 70 6.89 1.27 -3.56
CA ALA A 70 6.72 0.87 -2.17
C ALA A 70 5.67 1.78 -1.53
N LEU A 71 4.81 1.18 -0.73
CA LEU A 71 3.80 1.91 0.03
C LEU A 71 4.15 1.86 1.51
N HIS A 72 4.09 3.01 2.15
CA HIS A 72 4.26 3.13 3.60
C HIS A 72 3.11 3.95 4.17
N ASP A 73 2.67 3.59 5.36
CA ASP A 73 1.75 4.42 6.11
C ASP A 73 2.49 5.66 6.61
N CYS A 74 1.81 6.80 6.58
CA CYS A 74 2.44 8.08 6.91
C CYS A 74 2.49 8.37 8.43
N ASP A 75 1.91 7.48 9.23
CA ASP A 75 1.83 7.64 10.69
C ASP A 75 2.82 6.75 11.46
N ILE A 76 3.83 6.23 10.78
CA ILE A 76 4.86 5.40 11.43
C ILE A 76 5.82 6.32 12.19
N VAL A 77 5.67 6.37 13.51
CA VAL A 77 6.44 7.25 14.38
C VAL A 77 7.94 6.88 14.38
N THR A 78 8.22 5.59 14.29
CA THR A 78 9.60 5.07 14.33
C THR A 78 10.20 4.86 12.93
N TYR A 79 9.66 5.57 11.94
CA TYR A 79 10.12 5.41 10.55
C TYR A 79 11.60 5.73 10.44
N GLU A 80 12.33 4.87 9.73
CA GLU A 80 13.73 5.10 9.38
C GLU A 80 13.95 4.75 7.92
N ARG A 81 14.98 5.35 7.33
CA ARG A 81 15.30 5.15 5.92
C ARG A 81 15.54 3.68 5.56
N GLY A 82 16.08 2.91 6.50
CA GLY A 82 16.32 1.48 6.30
C GLY A 82 15.05 0.67 6.08
N MET A 83 13.89 1.14 6.58
CA MET A 83 12.62 0.45 6.36
C MET A 83 12.27 0.44 4.87
N LEU A 84 12.42 1.57 4.20
CA LEU A 84 12.18 1.67 2.76
C LEU A 84 13.17 0.78 1.99
N ALA A 85 14.45 0.86 2.35
CA ALA A 85 15.48 0.08 1.66
C ALA A 85 15.21 -1.42 1.77
N ARG A 86 14.89 -1.91 2.97
CA ARG A 86 14.58 -3.32 3.18
C ARG A 86 13.32 -3.77 2.43
N LEU A 87 12.33 -2.87 2.31
CA LEU A 87 11.09 -3.19 1.63
C LEU A 87 11.29 -3.24 0.10
N LEU A 88 12.06 -2.32 -0.45
CA LEU A 88 12.29 -2.26 -1.90
C LEU A 88 13.31 -3.28 -2.39
N TYR A 89 14.31 -3.62 -1.58
CA TYR A 89 15.44 -4.44 -2.02
C TYR A 89 15.02 -5.76 -2.66
N PRO A 90 14.07 -6.54 -2.10
CA PRO A 90 13.72 -7.82 -2.70
C PRO A 90 13.12 -7.70 -4.11
N VAL A 91 12.33 -6.64 -4.36
CA VAL A 91 11.66 -6.47 -5.66
C VAL A 91 12.50 -5.66 -6.64
N ALA A 92 13.41 -4.83 -6.16
CA ALA A 92 14.24 -3.98 -7.02
C ALA A 92 15.52 -4.68 -7.50
N ASN A 93 16.03 -5.63 -6.72
CA ASN A 93 17.28 -6.31 -7.04
C ASN A 93 17.02 -7.38 -8.13
N PRO A 94 17.66 -7.26 -9.31
CA PRO A 94 17.41 -8.23 -10.39
C PRO A 94 17.89 -9.65 -10.08
N ALA A 95 18.76 -9.83 -9.07
CA ALA A 95 19.18 -11.15 -8.66
C ALA A 95 18.06 -11.96 -7.98
N PHE A 96 17.02 -11.24 -7.48
CA PHE A 96 15.84 -11.88 -6.90
C PHE A 96 14.68 -11.78 -7.91
N GLN A 97 13.87 -12.82 -7.95
CA GLN A 97 12.73 -12.84 -8.87
C GLN A 97 11.42 -12.55 -8.15
N TYR A 98 11.49 -11.75 -7.08
CA TYR A 98 10.29 -11.37 -6.35
C TYR A 98 9.58 -10.22 -7.05
N GLU A 99 8.29 -10.35 -7.19
CA GLU A 99 7.46 -9.31 -7.77
C GLU A 99 6.68 -8.51 -6.72
N PHE A 100 6.57 -9.09 -5.51
CA PHE A 100 5.80 -8.49 -4.42
C PHE A 100 6.42 -8.88 -3.08
N CYS A 101 6.43 -7.97 -2.14
CA CYS A 101 6.80 -8.27 -0.75
C CYS A 101 6.02 -7.40 0.21
N LYS A 102 5.82 -7.90 1.42
CA LYS A 102 5.16 -7.16 2.50
C LYS A 102 6.12 -6.97 3.65
N GLY A 103 6.02 -5.80 4.27
CA GLY A 103 6.82 -5.50 5.45
C GLY A 103 6.38 -6.33 6.65
N PHE A 104 7.35 -6.75 7.45
CA PHE A 104 7.10 -7.37 8.75
C PHE A 104 8.03 -6.75 9.77
N TYR A 105 7.46 -6.30 10.86
CA TYR A 105 8.21 -5.79 12.01
C TYR A 105 7.38 -5.99 13.28
N ALA A 106 8.08 -6.17 14.38
CA ALA A 106 7.41 -6.35 15.67
C ALA A 106 6.72 -5.03 16.07
N ARG A 107 5.44 -5.12 16.38
CA ARG A 107 4.65 -3.98 16.83
C ARG A 107 4.62 -4.00 18.34
N VAL A 108 5.57 -3.33 18.95
CA VAL A 108 5.66 -3.22 20.40
C VAL A 108 5.29 -1.81 20.84
N ALA A 109 4.32 -1.69 21.72
CA ALA A 109 3.94 -0.42 22.32
C ALA A 109 3.62 -0.67 23.80
N ASP A 110 4.15 0.18 24.67
CA ASP A 110 3.96 0.10 26.11
C ASP A 110 4.33 -1.29 26.68
N GLY A 111 5.44 -1.86 26.16
CA GLY A 111 5.92 -3.16 26.61
C GLY A 111 5.06 -4.35 26.19
N LYS A 112 4.06 -4.13 25.34
CA LYS A 112 3.15 -5.18 24.88
C LYS A 112 3.34 -5.43 23.38
N LEU A 113 3.28 -6.71 23.01
CA LEU A 113 3.35 -7.12 21.60
C LEU A 113 1.96 -6.98 20.98
N ASN A 114 1.84 -6.09 20.00
CA ASN A 114 0.61 -5.85 19.27
C ASN A 114 0.58 -6.68 17.96
N GLY A 115 -0.51 -6.56 17.20
CA GLY A 115 -0.65 -7.29 15.94
C GLY A 115 -1.16 -8.72 16.13
N ARG A 116 -2.01 -8.94 17.11
CA ARG A 116 -2.53 -10.27 17.44
C ARG A 116 -3.50 -10.81 16.38
N VAL A 117 -4.07 -9.95 15.52
CA VAL A 117 -5.08 -10.37 14.55
C VAL A 117 -4.54 -11.44 13.59
N GLY A 118 -3.30 -11.28 13.13
CA GLY A 118 -2.67 -12.30 12.27
C GLY A 118 -2.62 -13.65 12.93
N ARG A 119 -2.24 -13.68 14.22
CA ARG A 119 -2.08 -14.93 14.97
C ARG A 119 -3.42 -15.52 15.46
N LEU A 120 -4.32 -14.67 15.94
CA LEU A 120 -5.55 -15.14 16.58
C LEU A 120 -6.72 -15.31 15.62
N LEU A 121 -6.68 -14.66 14.47
CA LEU A 121 -7.78 -14.76 13.50
C LEU A 121 -7.30 -15.27 12.14
N VAL A 122 -6.37 -14.55 11.49
CA VAL A 122 -6.03 -14.86 10.10
C VAL A 122 -5.40 -16.26 9.97
N GLY A 123 -4.40 -16.57 10.80
CA GLY A 123 -3.77 -17.89 10.77
C GLY A 123 -4.76 -19.04 11.00
N PRO A 124 -5.54 -19.02 12.10
CA PRO A 124 -6.56 -20.06 12.30
C PRO A 124 -7.59 -20.13 11.17
N LEU A 125 -8.02 -18.96 10.64
CA LEU A 125 -8.98 -18.92 9.54
C LEU A 125 -8.42 -19.62 8.29
N LEU A 126 -7.19 -19.27 7.90
CA LEU A 126 -6.55 -19.91 6.73
C LEU A 126 -6.43 -21.42 6.91
N ARG A 127 -6.02 -21.86 8.11
CA ARG A 127 -5.95 -23.30 8.41
C ARG A 127 -7.33 -23.97 8.34
N SER A 128 -8.37 -23.30 8.83
CA SER A 128 -9.73 -23.84 8.76
C SER A 128 -10.23 -23.93 7.32
N LEU A 129 -9.93 -22.91 6.51
CA LEU A 129 -10.28 -22.93 5.10
C LEU A 129 -9.57 -24.08 4.36
N GLN A 130 -8.29 -24.31 4.66
CA GLN A 130 -7.56 -25.42 4.08
C GLN A 130 -8.16 -26.78 4.49
N LYS A 131 -8.66 -26.90 5.73
CA LYS A 131 -9.32 -28.13 6.17
C LYS A 131 -10.66 -28.36 5.44
N VAL A 132 -11.40 -27.29 5.20
CA VAL A 132 -12.73 -27.41 4.55
C VAL A 132 -12.60 -27.63 3.05
N TYR A 133 -11.75 -26.84 2.40
CA TYR A 133 -11.66 -26.84 0.93
C TYR A 133 -10.52 -27.70 0.38
N GLY A 134 -9.68 -28.23 1.25
CA GLY A 134 -8.53 -29.02 0.84
C GLY A 134 -7.34 -28.18 0.41
N HIS A 135 -6.41 -28.79 -0.28
CA HIS A 135 -5.19 -28.13 -0.74
C HIS A 135 -5.51 -27.00 -1.71
N SER A 136 -4.91 -25.83 -1.49
CA SER A 136 -5.06 -24.66 -2.34
C SER A 136 -3.76 -23.87 -2.34
N GLU A 137 -3.15 -23.75 -3.51
CA GLU A 137 -1.92 -22.96 -3.67
C GLU A 137 -2.12 -21.52 -3.21
N TYR A 138 -3.31 -20.96 -3.45
CA TYR A 138 -3.63 -19.61 -3.02
C TYR A 138 -3.62 -19.48 -1.49
N LEU A 139 -4.25 -20.44 -0.79
CA LEU A 139 -4.28 -20.42 0.67
C LEU A 139 -2.88 -20.64 1.26
N GLU A 140 -2.07 -21.50 0.63
CA GLU A 140 -0.68 -21.69 1.04
C GLU A 140 0.13 -20.42 0.85
N TYR A 141 -0.03 -19.77 -0.30
CA TYR A 141 0.65 -18.51 -0.59
C TYR A 141 0.30 -17.47 0.46
N LEU A 142 -1.01 -17.32 0.79
CA LEU A 142 -1.42 -16.39 1.83
C LEU A 142 -0.80 -16.73 3.19
N SER A 143 -0.70 -18.03 3.50
CA SER A 143 -0.13 -18.50 4.76
C SER A 143 1.39 -18.27 4.85
N SER A 144 2.07 -18.13 3.72
CA SER A 144 3.51 -17.90 3.70
C SER A 144 3.92 -16.52 4.20
N PHE A 145 3.01 -15.55 4.15
CA PHE A 145 3.31 -14.21 4.64
C PHE A 145 3.34 -14.20 6.16
N ARG A 146 4.44 -13.74 6.72
CA ARG A 146 4.59 -13.62 8.17
C ARG A 146 3.57 -12.67 8.79
N TYR A 147 3.18 -11.63 8.05
CA TYR A 147 2.10 -10.73 8.45
C TYR A 147 1.34 -10.26 7.20
N PRO A 148 0.33 -11.03 6.76
CA PRO A 148 -0.39 -10.70 5.52
C PRO A 148 -1.17 -9.39 5.57
N LEU A 149 -1.46 -8.87 6.76
CA LEU A 149 -2.23 -7.64 6.94
C LEU A 149 -1.35 -6.38 6.94
N SER A 150 -0.04 -6.49 6.66
CA SER A 150 0.82 -5.31 6.63
C SER A 150 0.36 -4.31 5.57
N GLY A 151 0.25 -3.05 5.96
CA GLY A 151 -0.02 -1.95 5.04
C GLY A 151 1.22 -1.50 4.28
N GLU A 152 2.40 -1.94 4.71
CA GLU A 152 3.65 -1.63 4.03
C GLU A 152 3.99 -2.77 3.08
N PHE A 153 4.09 -2.44 1.80
CA PHE A 153 4.43 -3.44 0.79
C PHE A 153 5.20 -2.78 -0.35
N ALA A 154 5.88 -3.60 -1.13
CA ALA A 154 6.52 -3.16 -2.36
C ALA A 154 6.24 -4.16 -3.47
N MET A 155 6.25 -3.66 -4.70
CA MET A 155 6.02 -4.51 -5.85
C MET A 155 6.66 -3.91 -7.09
N ARG A 156 6.86 -4.75 -8.09
CA ARG A 156 7.26 -4.28 -9.43
C ARG A 156 6.09 -3.55 -10.07
N THR A 157 6.40 -2.50 -10.82
CA THR A 157 5.36 -1.60 -11.35
C THR A 157 4.38 -2.32 -12.28
N HIS A 158 4.85 -3.31 -13.03
CA HIS A 158 3.94 -4.03 -13.95
C HIS A 158 2.82 -4.78 -13.21
N VAL A 159 3.06 -5.15 -11.94
CA VAL A 159 2.04 -5.82 -11.12
C VAL A 159 0.85 -4.91 -10.87
N LEU A 160 1.10 -3.57 -10.81
CA LEU A 160 0.02 -2.60 -10.56
C LEU A 160 -1.09 -2.66 -11.61
N ASN A 161 -0.78 -3.07 -12.84
CA ASN A 161 -1.78 -3.15 -13.90
C ASN A 161 -2.84 -4.23 -13.64
N GLY A 162 -2.48 -5.25 -12.87
CA GLY A 162 -3.37 -6.39 -12.65
C GLY A 162 -4.07 -6.42 -11.30
N ILE A 163 -3.73 -5.50 -10.38
CA ILE A 163 -4.30 -5.58 -9.03
C ILE A 163 -5.58 -4.76 -8.91
N LYS A 164 -6.47 -5.24 -8.07
CA LYS A 164 -7.68 -4.51 -7.67
C LYS A 164 -7.41 -3.82 -6.33
N ILE A 165 -7.67 -2.53 -6.27
CA ILE A 165 -7.46 -1.74 -5.05
C ILE A 165 -8.83 -1.47 -4.44
N PRO A 166 -9.17 -2.13 -3.31
CA PRO A 166 -10.50 -1.93 -2.69
C PRO A 166 -10.61 -0.54 -2.08
N GLY A 167 -11.80 0.03 -2.15
CA GLY A 167 -12.11 1.33 -1.56
C GLY A 167 -11.83 1.37 -0.07
N UNK A 168 -12.27 0.47 0.57
CA UNK A 168 -12.13 0.43 1.95
C UNK A 168 -10.71 0.13 2.28
N UNK A 169 -10.39 0.63 2.53
CA UNK A 169 -9.15 0.44 2.79
C UNK A 169 -8.76 -0.47 3.62
N UNK A 170 -9.14 -1.16 3.54
CA UNK A 170 -8.68 -1.99 4.25
C UNK A 170 -7.45 -2.26 3.86
N UNK A 171 -7.10 -1.79 4.00
CA UNK A 171 -5.96 -2.05 3.73
C UNK A 171 -5.50 -3.17 4.18
N UNK A 172 -6.00 -3.52 4.11
CA UNK A 172 -5.67 -4.63 4.54
C UNK A 172 -5.00 -5.31 3.97
#